data_fa4ee28e19cee16ddb56d4d8d30d2836
#
_entry.id   fa4ee28e19cee16ddb56d4d8d30d2836
#
_cell.length_a   1.000
_cell.length_b   1.000
_cell.length_c   1.000
_cell.angle_alpha   90.00
_cell.angle_beta   90.00
_cell.angle_gamma   90.00
#
_symmetry.space_group_name_H-M   'P 1'
#
loop_
_entity.id
_entity.type
_entity.pdbx_description
1 polymer ?
#
loop_
_entity_poly.entity_id
_entity_poly.type
_entity_poly.pdbx_seq_one_letter_code
_entity_poly.pdbx_strand_id
1 'polypeptide(L)'
;RPYGQVAFQWSCHVIDRPGAALRHTEWLDTETENPTVGFLTSLRKALGEQGTIYHWAPYEVSVTQELANEIRGQAQHADLVAWADRTWGSKETGKAARPLDLLTISREHFYDPLMKGSHSIKQVLPAIWKSPDIRLLFPQYTKDPAGQPTQSPYDALPALTLQQRDQSALPLQDAEALDIVKNGTGAMRAYEHIRYGLGAQDPALRADLRGQLLRYCQLDTAAMVMIWRFWLG
;
A
#
# COMPACT_ATOMS: atom_id res chain seq x y z
N ARG A 1 -16.57 -6.48 15.45
CA ARG A 1 -17.46 -7.04 14.40
C ARG A 1 -16.77 -8.28 13.81
N PRO A 2 -17.47 -9.42 13.64
CA PRO A 2 -16.85 -10.68 13.18
C PRO A 2 -16.24 -10.64 11.79
N TYR A 3 -16.49 -9.58 11.00
CA TYR A 3 -16.03 -9.39 9.62
C TYR A 3 -15.50 -7.96 9.38
N GLY A 4 -15.04 -7.27 10.44
CA GLY A 4 -14.44 -5.94 10.32
C GLY A 4 -13.08 -6.04 9.62
N GLN A 5 -12.81 -5.14 8.67
CA GLN A 5 -11.49 -5.00 8.09
C GLN A 5 -10.56 -4.34 9.11
N VAL A 6 -9.35 -4.87 9.26
CA VAL A 6 -8.30 -4.28 10.09
C VAL A 6 -7.31 -3.57 9.18
N ALA A 7 -7.25 -2.24 9.28
CA ALA A 7 -6.24 -1.47 8.58
C ALA A 7 -4.97 -1.39 9.46
N PHE A 8 -4.00 -2.19 9.12
CA PHE A 8 -2.77 -2.38 9.89
C PHE A 8 -1.55 -1.70 9.28
N GLN A 9 -1.68 -1.16 8.07
CA GLN A 9 -0.56 -0.58 7.32
C GLN A 9 -1.03 0.51 6.38
N TRP A 10 -0.18 1.55 6.23
CA TRP A 10 -0.24 2.50 5.12
C TRP A 10 1.17 2.88 4.68
N SER A 11 1.27 3.32 3.43
CA SER A 11 2.46 3.92 2.83
C SER A 11 2.07 5.18 2.09
N CYS A 12 2.96 6.16 2.02
CA CYS A 12 2.71 7.43 1.36
C CYS A 12 4.00 8.00 0.76
N HIS A 13 3.93 8.42 -0.50
CA HIS A 13 4.96 9.22 -1.14
C HIS A 13 4.49 10.68 -1.23
N VAL A 14 5.32 11.61 -0.80
CA VAL A 14 4.97 13.03 -0.68
C VAL A 14 5.94 13.89 -1.47
N ILE A 15 5.39 14.84 -2.24
CA ILE A 15 6.11 15.94 -2.88
C ILE A 15 5.54 17.23 -2.29
N ASP A 16 6.31 17.95 -1.48
CA ASP A 16 5.83 19.13 -0.74
C ASP A 16 5.51 20.32 -1.66
N ARG A 17 6.21 20.42 -2.80
CA ARG A 17 6.02 21.46 -3.82
C ARG A 17 6.61 20.98 -5.15
N PRO A 18 6.18 21.54 -6.29
CA PRO A 18 6.81 21.23 -7.58
C PRO A 18 8.34 21.33 -7.52
N GLY A 19 9.03 20.30 -8.02
CA GLY A 19 10.50 20.22 -8.01
C GLY A 19 11.14 19.79 -6.69
N ALA A 20 10.39 19.62 -5.60
CA ALA A 20 10.92 19.05 -4.37
C ALA A 20 11.22 17.55 -4.50
N ALA A 21 12.14 17.08 -3.65
CA ALA A 21 12.47 15.67 -3.57
C ALA A 21 11.25 14.84 -3.13
N LEU A 22 11.11 13.67 -3.74
CA LEU A 22 10.12 12.68 -3.32
C LEU A 22 10.52 12.12 -1.95
N ARG A 23 9.63 12.21 -0.98
CA ARG A 23 9.79 11.60 0.36
C ARG A 23 8.82 10.43 0.51
N HIS A 24 9.26 9.40 1.22
CA HIS A 24 8.45 8.25 1.58
C HIS A 24 8.26 8.21 3.09
N THR A 25 7.04 7.93 3.51
CA THR A 25 6.66 7.65 4.90
C THR A 25 5.71 6.47 4.93
N GLU A 26 5.79 5.68 6.00
CA GLU A 26 4.98 4.48 6.16
C GLU A 26 4.68 4.22 7.62
N TRP A 27 3.70 3.38 7.85
CA TRP A 27 3.34 2.89 9.17
C TRP A 27 2.81 1.46 9.08
N LEU A 28 3.20 0.63 10.03
CA LEU A 28 2.78 -0.76 10.15
C LEU A 28 2.63 -1.10 11.62
N ASP A 29 1.45 -1.52 12.03
CA ASP A 29 1.18 -2.07 13.36
C ASP A 29 0.85 -3.57 13.25
N THR A 30 1.61 -4.36 13.98
CA THR A 30 1.43 -5.82 14.09
C THR A 30 1.24 -6.27 15.54
N GLU A 31 1.15 -5.33 16.48
CA GLU A 31 1.11 -5.61 17.92
C GLU A 31 -0.25 -5.28 18.54
N THR A 32 -0.90 -4.23 18.09
CA THR A 32 -2.17 -3.74 18.67
C THR A 32 -3.35 -4.55 18.15
N GLU A 33 -4.29 -4.93 19.03
CA GLU A 33 -5.51 -5.63 18.62
C GLU A 33 -6.41 -4.77 17.73
N ASN A 34 -6.55 -3.50 18.06
CA ASN A 34 -7.28 -2.54 17.26
C ASN A 34 -6.38 -1.35 16.88
N PRO A 35 -5.77 -1.37 15.70
CA PRO A 35 -4.86 -0.32 15.25
C PRO A 35 -5.55 0.95 14.72
N THR A 36 -6.88 1.03 14.71
CA THR A 36 -7.68 2.10 14.08
C THR A 36 -7.21 3.50 14.48
N VAL A 37 -7.06 3.77 15.79
CA VAL A 37 -6.63 5.11 16.26
C VAL A 37 -5.18 5.40 15.87
N GLY A 38 -4.28 4.41 16.01
CA GLY A 38 -2.88 4.52 15.60
C GLY A 38 -2.74 4.76 14.10
N PHE A 39 -3.49 4.02 13.30
CA PHE A 39 -3.55 4.18 11.85
C PHE A 39 -3.95 5.61 11.47
N LEU A 40 -5.11 6.08 11.92
CA LEU A 40 -5.62 7.41 11.56
C LEU A 40 -4.72 8.54 12.08
N THR A 41 -4.18 8.41 13.31
CA THR A 41 -3.31 9.42 13.90
C THR A 41 -2.00 9.55 13.12
N SER A 42 -1.37 8.41 12.78
CA SER A 42 -0.13 8.40 12.00
C SER A 42 -0.34 8.87 10.56
N LEU A 43 -1.47 8.48 9.94
CA LEU A 43 -1.84 8.92 8.59
C LEU A 43 -2.09 10.44 8.55
N ARG A 44 -2.82 11.00 9.54
CA ARG A 44 -3.01 12.45 9.66
C ARG A 44 -1.68 13.20 9.76
N LYS A 45 -0.75 12.69 10.55
CA LYS A 45 0.59 13.28 10.66
C LYS A 45 1.35 13.28 9.33
N ALA A 46 1.20 12.22 8.53
CA ALA A 46 1.85 12.11 7.23
C ALA A 46 1.23 13.02 6.16
N LEU A 47 -0.11 13.06 6.08
CA LEU A 47 -0.84 13.78 5.04
C LEU A 47 -1.10 15.26 5.36
N GLY A 48 -1.03 15.63 6.64
CA GLY A 48 -1.36 17.00 7.09
C GLY A 48 -2.80 17.43 6.75
N GLU A 49 -3.03 18.73 6.75
CA GLU A 49 -4.37 19.32 6.55
C GLU A 49 -4.61 19.78 5.09
N GLN A 50 -3.58 19.81 4.23
CA GLN A 50 -3.66 20.40 2.89
C GLN A 50 -3.00 19.51 1.84
N GLY A 51 -3.20 19.85 0.57
CA GLY A 51 -2.64 19.16 -0.59
C GLY A 51 -3.58 18.13 -1.21
N THR A 52 -3.30 17.72 -2.44
CA THR A 52 -4.02 16.68 -3.15
C THR A 52 -3.53 15.31 -2.71
N ILE A 53 -4.44 14.38 -2.52
CA ILE A 53 -4.16 12.99 -2.17
C ILE A 53 -4.48 12.14 -3.38
N TYR A 54 -3.45 11.57 -4.01
CA TYR A 54 -3.62 10.61 -5.08
C TYR A 54 -3.82 9.21 -4.51
N HIS A 55 -4.80 8.48 -5.03
CA HIS A 55 -5.06 7.09 -4.68
C HIS A 55 -5.42 6.28 -5.94
N TRP A 56 -5.40 4.96 -5.83
CA TRP A 56 -5.75 4.05 -6.91
C TRP A 56 -6.99 3.26 -6.54
N ALA A 57 -8.14 3.64 -7.09
CA ALA A 57 -9.47 3.12 -6.78
C ALA A 57 -10.07 3.65 -5.46
N PRO A 58 -11.37 3.44 -5.22
CA PRO A 58 -12.08 3.97 -4.05
C PRO A 58 -11.72 3.32 -2.71
N TYR A 59 -10.89 2.26 -2.71
CA TYR A 59 -10.62 1.45 -1.53
C TYR A 59 -10.06 2.26 -0.36
N GLU A 60 -9.03 3.07 -0.62
CA GLU A 60 -8.36 3.89 0.41
C GLU A 60 -9.32 4.88 1.06
N VAL A 61 -10.21 5.47 0.25
CA VAL A 61 -11.24 6.40 0.74
C VAL A 61 -12.24 5.66 1.62
N SER A 62 -12.79 4.54 1.15
CA SER A 62 -13.81 3.79 1.89
C SER A 62 -13.28 3.21 3.20
N VAL A 63 -12.07 2.64 3.19
CA VAL A 63 -11.45 2.11 4.42
C VAL A 63 -11.24 3.23 5.44
N THR A 64 -10.70 4.38 5.04
CA THR A 64 -10.45 5.48 5.99
C THR A 64 -11.75 6.03 6.58
N GLN A 65 -12.83 6.11 5.77
CA GLN A 65 -14.15 6.48 6.26
C GLN A 65 -14.72 5.45 7.26
N GLU A 66 -14.55 4.14 6.99
CA GLU A 66 -14.98 3.08 7.91
C GLU A 66 -14.24 3.16 9.24
N LEU A 67 -12.92 3.36 9.23
CA LEU A 67 -12.12 3.53 10.43
C LEU A 67 -12.56 4.75 11.24
N ALA A 68 -12.84 5.88 10.59
CA ALA A 68 -13.37 7.06 11.26
C ALA A 68 -14.75 6.78 11.90
N ASN A 69 -15.61 6.00 11.24
CA ASN A 69 -16.91 5.61 11.76
C ASN A 69 -16.81 4.68 12.98
N GLU A 70 -15.78 3.83 13.07
CA GLU A 70 -15.56 2.96 14.24
C GLU A 70 -15.32 3.74 15.54
N ILE A 71 -14.65 4.89 15.44
CA ILE A 71 -14.32 5.73 16.59
C ILE A 71 -15.27 6.93 16.73
N ARG A 72 -16.27 7.05 15.83
CA ARG A 72 -17.27 8.11 15.88
C ARG A 72 -18.11 8.01 17.17
N GLY A 73 -18.31 9.14 17.82
CA GLY A 73 -19.01 9.22 19.12
C GLY A 73 -18.11 9.06 20.34
N GLN A 74 -16.83 8.73 20.16
CA GLN A 74 -15.84 8.74 21.22
C GLN A 74 -15.26 10.16 21.37
N ALA A 75 -15.62 10.88 22.45
CA ALA A 75 -15.28 12.29 22.61
C ALA A 75 -13.77 12.59 22.50
N GLN A 76 -12.91 11.68 23.00
CA GLN A 76 -11.46 11.81 22.92
C GLN A 76 -10.89 11.72 21.48
N HIS A 77 -11.68 11.23 20.51
CA HIS A 77 -11.28 11.09 19.12
C HIS A 77 -12.06 11.99 18.15
N ALA A 78 -12.88 12.91 18.67
CA ALA A 78 -13.72 13.81 17.86
C ALA A 78 -12.93 14.63 16.85
N ASP A 79 -11.75 15.12 17.24
CA ASP A 79 -10.85 15.88 16.36
C ASP A 79 -10.27 15.02 15.22
N LEU A 80 -9.94 13.76 15.48
CA LEU A 80 -9.45 12.81 14.48
C LEU A 80 -10.55 12.43 13.47
N VAL A 81 -11.77 12.20 13.95
CA VAL A 81 -12.94 11.97 13.10
C VAL A 81 -13.21 13.18 12.21
N ALA A 82 -13.20 14.39 12.79
CA ALA A 82 -13.41 15.62 12.02
C ALA A 82 -12.34 15.83 10.94
N TRP A 83 -11.08 15.48 11.20
CA TRP A 83 -10.02 15.48 10.20
C TRP A 83 -10.30 14.47 9.07
N ALA A 84 -10.68 13.23 9.42
CA ALA A 84 -10.98 12.20 8.44
C ALA A 84 -12.16 12.62 7.53
N ASP A 85 -13.24 13.17 8.11
CA ASP A 85 -14.39 13.65 7.36
C ASP A 85 -14.04 14.78 6.38
N ARG A 86 -13.22 15.75 6.81
CA ARG A 86 -12.76 16.83 5.91
C ARG A 86 -11.84 16.32 4.81
N THR A 87 -10.99 15.35 5.12
CA THR A 87 -9.99 14.83 4.20
C THR A 87 -10.58 13.87 3.18
N TRP A 88 -11.38 12.90 3.64
CA TRP A 88 -11.87 11.77 2.85
C TRP A 88 -13.36 11.87 2.51
N GLY A 89 -14.06 12.84 3.10
CA GLY A 89 -15.52 12.98 3.02
C GLY A 89 -16.25 12.04 3.98
N SER A 90 -17.52 12.36 4.20
CA SER A 90 -18.46 11.54 4.97
C SER A 90 -19.87 11.70 4.42
N LYS A 91 -20.83 10.93 4.96
CA LYS A 91 -22.25 11.10 4.63
C LYS A 91 -22.77 12.52 5.00
N GLU A 92 -22.18 13.14 6.01
CA GLU A 92 -22.56 14.45 6.54
C GLU A 92 -21.90 15.60 5.78
N THR A 93 -20.59 15.48 5.47
CA THR A 93 -19.79 16.52 4.81
C THR A 93 -19.82 16.41 3.29
N GLY A 94 -20.29 15.30 2.75
CA GLY A 94 -20.28 15.03 1.32
C GLY A 94 -18.88 14.60 0.81
N LYS A 95 -18.68 14.80 -0.51
CA LYS A 95 -17.42 14.42 -1.17
C LYS A 95 -16.31 15.40 -0.81
N ALA A 96 -15.19 14.89 -0.32
CA ALA A 96 -14.01 15.70 -0.05
C ALA A 96 -13.31 16.16 -1.35
N ALA A 97 -12.64 17.30 -1.28
CA ALA A 97 -11.92 17.86 -2.43
C ALA A 97 -10.46 17.37 -2.56
N ARG A 98 -9.88 16.75 -1.53
CA ARG A 98 -8.47 16.34 -1.52
C ARG A 98 -8.17 15.04 -2.29
N PRO A 99 -8.96 13.96 -2.17
CA PRO A 99 -8.71 12.71 -2.89
C PRO A 99 -8.94 12.86 -4.39
N LEU A 100 -8.00 12.31 -5.18
CA LEU A 100 -8.07 12.23 -6.64
C LEU A 100 -7.75 10.81 -7.09
N ASP A 101 -8.72 10.17 -7.73
CA ASP A 101 -8.63 8.78 -8.17
C ASP A 101 -7.88 8.64 -9.50
N LEU A 102 -6.65 8.14 -9.43
CA LEU A 102 -5.83 7.87 -10.62
C LEU A 102 -6.39 6.74 -11.49
N LEU A 103 -7.15 5.81 -10.92
CA LEU A 103 -7.82 4.76 -11.70
C LEU A 103 -8.84 5.35 -12.66
N THR A 104 -9.61 6.35 -12.22
CA THR A 104 -10.56 7.06 -13.08
C THR A 104 -9.83 7.75 -14.23
N ILE A 105 -8.74 8.48 -13.94
CA ILE A 105 -7.92 9.12 -14.98
C ILE A 105 -7.34 8.07 -15.95
N SER A 106 -6.85 6.95 -15.43
CA SER A 106 -6.34 5.85 -16.27
C SER A 106 -7.40 5.34 -17.23
N ARG A 107 -8.64 5.11 -16.74
CA ARG A 107 -9.74 4.59 -17.57
C ARG A 107 -10.17 5.54 -18.67
N GLU A 108 -10.14 6.83 -18.41
CA GLU A 108 -10.62 7.84 -19.33
C GLU A 108 -9.56 8.30 -20.35
N HIS A 109 -8.26 8.25 -19.98
CA HIS A 109 -7.23 8.95 -20.73
C HIS A 109 -6.00 8.12 -21.07
N PHE A 110 -5.87 6.90 -20.57
CA PHE A 110 -4.67 6.09 -20.81
C PHE A 110 -5.01 4.69 -21.31
N TYR A 111 -4.37 4.30 -22.40
CA TYR A 111 -4.43 2.95 -22.96
C TYR A 111 -3.07 2.51 -23.52
N ASP A 112 -2.66 1.32 -23.19
CA ASP A 112 -1.52 0.62 -23.81
C ASP A 112 -1.90 -0.86 -24.01
N PRO A 113 -1.55 -1.52 -25.15
CA PRO A 113 -1.86 -2.93 -25.39
C PRO A 113 -1.36 -3.89 -24.30
N LEU A 114 -0.28 -3.54 -23.59
CA LEU A 114 0.25 -4.34 -22.48
C LEU A 114 -0.71 -4.44 -21.29
N MET A 115 -1.63 -3.48 -21.17
CA MET A 115 -2.63 -3.49 -20.09
C MET A 115 -3.68 -4.59 -20.29
N LYS A 116 -3.78 -5.16 -21.49
CA LYS A 116 -4.72 -6.25 -21.82
C LYS A 116 -6.17 -5.92 -21.43
N GLY A 117 -6.55 -4.65 -21.55
CA GLY A 117 -7.88 -4.16 -21.20
C GLY A 117 -8.14 -3.99 -19.70
N SER A 118 -7.14 -4.14 -18.83
CA SER A 118 -7.28 -3.94 -17.39
C SER A 118 -6.56 -2.67 -16.91
N HIS A 119 -7.24 -1.87 -16.10
CA HIS A 119 -6.68 -0.68 -15.45
C HIS A 119 -6.24 -0.94 -14.00
N SER A 120 -6.05 -2.20 -13.61
CA SER A 120 -5.34 -2.50 -12.36
C SER A 120 -3.94 -1.88 -12.40
N ILE A 121 -3.47 -1.31 -11.29
CA ILE A 121 -2.14 -0.70 -11.19
C ILE A 121 -1.03 -1.68 -11.65
N LYS A 122 -1.21 -2.98 -11.41
CA LYS A 122 -0.30 -4.05 -11.82
C LYS A 122 -0.27 -4.31 -13.33
N GLN A 123 -1.27 -3.86 -14.07
CA GLN A 123 -1.32 -3.93 -15.53
C GLN A 123 -0.91 -2.60 -16.18
N VAL A 124 -1.20 -1.47 -15.54
CA VAL A 124 -0.77 -0.15 -15.99
C VAL A 124 0.74 0.04 -15.83
N LEU A 125 1.28 -0.35 -14.68
CA LEU A 125 2.69 -0.13 -14.34
C LEU A 125 3.67 -0.77 -15.35
N PRO A 126 3.53 -2.03 -15.80
CA PRO A 126 4.41 -2.60 -16.84
C PRO A 126 4.38 -1.82 -18.15
N ALA A 127 3.26 -1.22 -18.52
CA ALA A 127 3.15 -0.41 -19.73
C ALA A 127 4.02 0.85 -19.67
N ILE A 128 4.03 1.55 -18.54
CA ILE A 128 4.85 2.74 -18.33
C ILE A 128 6.31 2.42 -17.96
N TRP A 129 6.57 1.23 -17.40
CA TRP A 129 7.93 0.80 -17.01
C TRP A 129 8.88 0.64 -18.19
N LYS A 130 8.38 0.63 -19.43
CA LYS A 130 9.21 0.69 -20.64
C LYS A 130 9.91 2.05 -20.81
N SER A 131 9.41 3.12 -20.18
CA SER A 131 10.00 4.45 -20.28
C SER A 131 11.39 4.47 -19.63
N PRO A 132 12.44 4.86 -20.38
CA PRO A 132 13.79 5.04 -19.83
C PRO A 132 13.82 6.09 -18.71
N ASP A 133 13.04 7.16 -18.84
CA ASP A 133 13.00 8.25 -17.85
C ASP A 133 12.42 7.78 -16.52
N ILE A 134 11.35 6.97 -16.54
CA ILE A 134 10.79 6.38 -15.34
C ILE A 134 11.80 5.44 -14.68
N ARG A 135 12.49 4.59 -15.46
CA ARG A 135 13.54 3.70 -14.92
C ARG A 135 14.71 4.48 -14.31
N LEU A 136 15.07 5.62 -14.91
CA LEU A 136 16.13 6.48 -14.38
C LEU A 136 15.73 7.12 -13.04
N LEU A 137 14.46 7.51 -12.89
CA LEU A 137 13.93 8.08 -11.65
C LEU A 137 13.78 7.05 -10.52
N PHE A 138 13.63 5.75 -10.86
CA PHE A 138 13.41 4.66 -9.91
C PHE A 138 14.38 3.49 -10.14
N PRO A 139 15.71 3.73 -10.06
CA PRO A 139 16.73 2.73 -10.42
C PRO A 139 16.70 1.48 -9.53
N GLN A 140 16.17 1.59 -8.29
CA GLN A 140 16.07 0.49 -7.34
C GLN A 140 15.12 -0.63 -7.78
N TYR A 141 14.26 -0.38 -8.77
CA TYR A 141 13.31 -1.37 -9.29
C TYR A 141 13.69 -1.93 -10.66
N THR A 142 14.88 -1.58 -11.19
CA THR A 142 15.31 -1.99 -12.54
C THR A 142 15.86 -3.41 -12.61
N LYS A 143 16.16 -4.01 -11.46
CA LYS A 143 16.68 -5.38 -11.35
C LYS A 143 15.88 -6.19 -10.34
N ASP A 144 15.70 -7.46 -10.63
CA ASP A 144 15.15 -8.43 -9.69
C ASP A 144 16.22 -8.87 -8.65
N PRO A 145 15.87 -9.68 -7.64
CA PRO A 145 16.82 -10.19 -6.64
C PRO A 145 17.95 -11.04 -7.23
N ALA A 146 17.78 -11.60 -8.43
CA ALA A 146 18.82 -12.33 -9.15
C ALA A 146 19.69 -11.42 -10.04
N GLY A 147 19.44 -10.10 -10.03
CA GLY A 147 20.17 -9.10 -10.82
C GLY A 147 19.73 -8.98 -12.28
N GLN A 148 18.64 -9.67 -12.67
CA GLN A 148 18.09 -9.60 -14.03
C GLN A 148 17.24 -8.36 -14.23
N PRO A 149 17.17 -7.81 -15.46
CA PRO A 149 16.29 -6.68 -15.76
C PRO A 149 14.80 -7.02 -15.49
N THR A 150 14.11 -6.15 -14.78
CA THR A 150 12.69 -6.31 -14.47
C THR A 150 11.79 -5.98 -15.66
N GLN A 151 10.69 -6.72 -15.83
CA GLN A 151 9.61 -6.37 -16.75
C GLN A 151 8.55 -5.48 -16.07
N SER A 152 8.49 -5.56 -14.74
CA SER A 152 7.67 -4.74 -13.88
C SER A 152 8.46 -4.41 -12.60
N PRO A 153 8.27 -3.24 -11.98
CA PRO A 153 8.84 -2.95 -10.66
C PRO A 153 8.51 -4.00 -9.59
N TYR A 154 7.38 -4.71 -9.70
CA TYR A 154 7.02 -5.79 -8.78
C TYR A 154 7.97 -6.99 -8.84
N ASP A 155 8.70 -7.17 -9.95
CA ASP A 155 9.70 -8.23 -10.08
C ASP A 155 10.93 -7.97 -9.17
N ALA A 156 11.15 -6.72 -8.76
CA ALA A 156 12.22 -6.35 -7.84
C ALA A 156 11.92 -6.72 -6.38
N LEU A 157 10.68 -7.13 -6.05
CA LEU A 157 10.35 -7.55 -4.70
C LEU A 157 10.97 -8.93 -4.41
N PRO A 158 11.73 -9.07 -3.30
CA PRO A 158 12.30 -10.35 -2.93
C PRO A 158 11.20 -11.34 -2.57
N ALA A 159 11.37 -12.59 -3.01
CA ALA A 159 10.57 -13.70 -2.49
C ALA A 159 10.92 -13.94 -1.00
N LEU A 160 9.95 -14.49 -0.24
CA LEU A 160 10.25 -15.01 1.09
C LEU A 160 11.26 -16.14 0.98
N THR A 161 12.41 -15.98 1.60
CA THR A 161 13.40 -17.04 1.69
C THR A 161 13.08 -17.94 2.90
N LEU A 162 12.05 -18.77 2.80
CA LEU A 162 11.84 -19.87 3.75
C LEU A 162 12.87 -21.01 3.56
N GLN A 163 13.79 -20.85 2.60
CA GLN A 163 14.72 -21.90 2.17
C GLN A 163 15.73 -22.40 3.21
N GLN A 164 15.81 -21.78 4.38
CA GLN A 164 16.73 -22.24 5.46
C GLN A 164 16.01 -22.90 6.63
N ARG A 165 14.71 -23.03 6.58
CA ARG A 165 13.95 -23.72 7.63
C ARG A 165 13.40 -25.01 7.06
N ASP A 166 13.51 -26.05 7.87
CA ASP A 166 13.03 -27.39 7.59
C ASP A 166 11.56 -27.33 7.11
N GLN A 167 11.37 -27.31 5.79
CA GLN A 167 10.03 -27.28 5.16
C GLN A 167 9.18 -28.50 5.53
N SER A 168 9.84 -29.54 6.10
CA SER A 168 9.16 -30.74 6.59
C SER A 168 8.28 -30.50 7.83
N ALA A 169 8.47 -29.36 8.52
CA ALA A 169 7.73 -29.00 9.72
C ALA A 169 6.48 -28.12 9.45
N LEU A 170 6.28 -27.67 8.20
CA LEU A 170 5.16 -26.81 7.84
C LEU A 170 4.04 -27.60 7.16
N PRO A 171 2.76 -27.41 7.52
CA PRO A 171 1.65 -27.87 6.69
C PRO A 171 1.80 -27.29 5.26
N LEU A 172 1.59 -28.11 4.22
CA LEU A 172 1.71 -27.70 2.81
C LEU A 172 0.91 -26.41 2.47
N GLN A 173 -0.22 -26.20 3.14
CA GLN A 173 -1.05 -25.00 2.98
C GLN A 173 -0.39 -23.73 3.50
N ASP A 174 0.45 -23.80 4.54
CA ASP A 174 1.17 -22.65 5.10
C ASP A 174 2.43 -22.31 4.30
N ALA A 175 3.10 -23.29 3.70
CA ALA A 175 4.28 -23.08 2.85
C ALA A 175 3.92 -22.31 1.57
N GLU A 176 2.81 -22.66 0.89
CA GLU A 176 2.33 -21.92 -0.29
C GLU A 176 1.81 -20.51 0.06
N ALA A 177 1.25 -20.34 1.26
CA ALA A 177 0.70 -19.06 1.74
C ALA A 177 1.80 -18.04 2.06
N LEU A 178 2.98 -18.50 2.48
CA LEU A 178 4.12 -17.65 2.85
C LEU A 178 4.90 -17.13 1.65
N ASP A 179 4.69 -17.71 0.46
CA ASP A 179 5.61 -17.52 -0.64
C ASP A 179 5.59 -16.13 -1.26
N ILE A 180 4.59 -15.24 -1.00
CA ILE A 180 4.65 -13.95 -1.69
C ILE A 180 3.62 -12.92 -1.19
N VAL A 181 4.10 -11.82 -0.61
CA VAL A 181 3.35 -10.56 -0.57
C VAL A 181 3.47 -9.86 -1.93
N LYS A 182 2.77 -10.39 -2.93
CA LYS A 182 2.66 -9.78 -4.29
C LYS A 182 1.27 -9.23 -4.57
N ASN A 183 0.35 -9.38 -3.64
CA ASN A 183 -1.02 -8.87 -3.76
C ASN A 183 -1.65 -8.63 -2.38
N GLY A 184 -2.80 -7.97 -2.35
CA GLY A 184 -3.50 -7.66 -1.10
C GLY A 184 -3.84 -8.90 -0.25
N THR A 185 -4.17 -10.03 -0.88
CA THR A 185 -4.44 -11.30 -0.16
C THR A 185 -3.16 -11.83 0.50
N GLY A 186 -2.02 -11.77 -0.19
CA GLY A 186 -0.72 -12.12 0.37
C GLY A 186 -0.33 -11.24 1.55
N ALA A 187 -0.64 -9.93 1.49
CA ALA A 187 -0.40 -9.00 2.58
C ALA A 187 -1.27 -9.34 3.82
N MET A 188 -2.54 -9.65 3.62
CA MET A 188 -3.42 -10.10 4.72
C MET A 188 -2.92 -11.37 5.39
N ARG A 189 -2.53 -12.38 4.60
CA ARG A 189 -1.97 -13.64 5.13
C ARG A 189 -0.67 -13.40 5.89
N ALA A 190 0.23 -12.57 5.38
CA ALA A 190 1.47 -12.21 6.07
C ALA A 190 1.18 -11.56 7.43
N TYR A 191 0.20 -10.65 7.49
CA TYR A 191 -0.25 -10.05 8.74
C TYR A 191 -0.82 -11.09 9.73
N GLU A 192 -1.68 -12.00 9.25
CA GLU A 192 -2.23 -13.10 10.06
C GLU A 192 -1.13 -14.00 10.62
N HIS A 193 -0.11 -14.36 9.81
CA HIS A 193 1.03 -15.14 10.28
C HIS A 193 1.88 -14.40 11.31
N ILE A 194 2.04 -13.10 11.20
CA ILE A 194 2.73 -12.28 12.21
C ILE A 194 1.97 -12.31 13.53
N ARG A 195 0.64 -12.19 13.47
CA ARG A 195 -0.21 -12.04 14.66
C ARG A 195 -0.52 -13.37 15.35
N TYR A 196 -0.88 -14.37 14.57
CA TYR A 196 -1.54 -15.59 15.08
C TYR A 196 -0.88 -16.88 14.58
N GLY A 197 -0.01 -16.78 13.58
CA GLY A 197 0.65 -17.95 12.96
C GLY A 197 2.10 -18.13 13.41
N LEU A 198 2.90 -18.72 12.54
CA LEU A 198 4.29 -19.05 12.79
C LEU A 198 5.15 -17.84 13.18
N GLY A 199 4.92 -16.68 12.58
CA GLY A 199 5.62 -15.44 12.91
C GLY A 199 5.36 -14.94 14.33
N ALA A 200 4.28 -15.38 14.99
CA ALA A 200 4.01 -15.01 16.38
C ALA A 200 5.05 -15.59 17.36
N GLN A 201 5.62 -16.74 17.03
CA GLN A 201 6.59 -17.46 17.87
C GLN A 201 8.03 -17.35 17.35
N ASP A 202 8.23 -16.85 16.14
CA ASP A 202 9.52 -16.74 15.48
C ASP A 202 9.88 -15.29 15.13
N PRO A 203 10.76 -14.65 15.93
CA PRO A 203 11.13 -13.24 15.72
C PRO A 203 11.79 -12.96 14.36
N ALA A 204 12.57 -13.90 13.81
CA ALA A 204 13.22 -13.70 12.53
C ALA A 204 12.21 -13.78 11.38
N LEU A 205 11.31 -14.77 11.39
CA LEU A 205 10.22 -14.84 10.43
C LEU A 205 9.29 -13.62 10.51
N ARG A 206 8.98 -13.17 11.74
CA ARG A 206 8.21 -11.93 11.96
C ARG A 206 8.88 -10.72 11.30
N ALA A 207 10.20 -10.57 11.49
CA ALA A 207 10.96 -9.47 10.89
C ALA A 207 10.93 -9.52 9.36
N ASP A 208 11.09 -10.71 8.77
CA ASP A 208 11.03 -10.89 7.31
C ASP A 208 9.66 -10.56 6.75
N LEU A 209 8.58 -11.07 7.36
CA LEU A 209 7.20 -10.78 6.96
C LEU A 209 6.89 -9.29 7.07
N ARG A 210 7.30 -8.63 8.16
CA ARG A 210 7.17 -7.17 8.31
C ARG A 210 7.91 -6.42 7.21
N GLY A 211 9.14 -6.82 6.93
CA GLY A 211 9.94 -6.21 5.86
C GLY A 211 9.30 -6.36 4.47
N GLN A 212 8.61 -7.48 4.20
CA GLN A 212 7.89 -7.67 2.95
C GLN A 212 6.63 -6.83 2.85
N LEU A 213 5.84 -6.74 3.93
CA LEU A 213 4.67 -5.87 3.99
C LEU A 213 5.05 -4.41 3.69
N LEU A 214 6.12 -3.90 4.32
CA LEU A 214 6.60 -2.55 4.11
C LEU A 214 7.03 -2.34 2.64
N ARG A 215 7.90 -3.21 2.10
CA ARG A 215 8.36 -3.11 0.71
C ARG A 215 7.23 -3.18 -0.31
N TYR A 216 6.26 -4.07 -0.09
CA TYR A 216 5.11 -4.20 -0.97
C TYR A 216 4.27 -2.92 -0.98
N CYS A 217 3.89 -2.41 0.19
CA CYS A 217 3.07 -1.19 0.31
C CYS A 217 3.83 0.06 -0.21
N GLN A 218 5.15 0.14 0.04
CA GLN A 218 6.00 1.18 -0.53
C GLN A 218 5.99 1.16 -2.07
N LEU A 219 6.09 -0.03 -2.68
CA LEU A 219 6.06 -0.14 -4.13
C LEU A 219 4.67 0.23 -4.70
N ASP A 220 3.57 -0.17 -4.06
CA ASP A 220 2.22 0.19 -4.52
C ASP A 220 2.05 1.72 -4.59
N THR A 221 2.55 2.47 -3.61
CA THR A 221 2.49 3.93 -3.63
C THR A 221 3.55 4.56 -4.55
N ALA A 222 4.75 3.96 -4.69
CA ALA A 222 5.73 4.39 -5.68
C ALA A 222 5.21 4.20 -7.11
N ALA A 223 4.45 3.12 -7.37
CA ALA A 223 3.81 2.87 -8.66
C ALA A 223 2.87 4.00 -9.06
N MET A 224 2.08 4.54 -8.13
CA MET A 224 1.24 5.72 -8.40
C MET A 224 2.07 6.94 -8.77
N VAL A 225 3.22 7.16 -8.13
CA VAL A 225 4.14 8.25 -8.48
C VAL A 225 4.74 8.05 -9.87
N MET A 226 5.15 6.82 -10.21
CA MET A 226 5.67 6.49 -11.54
C MET A 226 4.64 6.78 -12.63
N ILE A 227 3.39 6.34 -12.42
CA ILE A 227 2.29 6.56 -13.36
C ILE A 227 2.00 8.06 -13.51
N TRP A 228 1.87 8.76 -12.40
CA TRP A 228 1.63 10.21 -12.39
C TRP A 228 2.76 10.98 -13.09
N ARG A 229 4.02 10.64 -12.81
CA ARG A 229 5.18 11.24 -13.49
C ARG A 229 5.17 10.98 -14.99
N PHE A 230 4.86 9.77 -15.40
CA PHE A 230 4.77 9.40 -16.83
C PHE A 230 3.69 10.21 -17.56
N TRP A 231 2.55 10.47 -16.93
CA TRP A 231 1.47 11.26 -17.55
C TRP A 231 1.76 12.76 -17.61
N LEU A 232 2.68 13.26 -16.80
CA LEU A 232 3.10 14.67 -16.84
C LEU A 232 4.15 14.97 -17.94
N GLY A 233 4.84 13.97 -18.47
CA GLY A 233 5.92 14.10 -19.47
C GLY A 233 7.24 14.23 -18.75
#